data_ea1cc3f15323e01d8f6207e5e0650394
#
_entry.id   ea1cc3f15323e01d8f6207e5e0650394
#
_cell.length_a   1.000
_cell.length_b   1.000
_cell.length_c   1.000
_cell.angle_alpha   90.00
_cell.angle_beta   90.00
_cell.angle_gamma   90.00
#
_symmetry.space_group_name_H-M   'P 1'
#
loop_
_entity.id
_entity.type
_entity.pdbx_description
1 polymer ?
#
loop_
_entity_poly.entity_id
_entity_poly.type
_entity_poly.pdbx_seq_one_letter_code
_entity_poly.pdbx_strand_id
1 'polypeptide(L)'
;TLPQSAGEIPADVFATAVNQVAVAAGKDDSLPTLTGVHIEMNKTTITLAATDRYRLAVKEINWNPKDQNLEAATLLRARTLIDAAKSLAGGGQITFALSPTASNEKLVGFVSEEKTMTSRTLDGSFPPFRHLLPTESTAEAVIEVAPFLDSVRRVALVTDKTVPLRLVF
;
A
#
# COMPACT_ATOMS: atom_id res chain seq x y z
N THR A 1 0.59 -24.43 4.30
CA THR A 1 1.09 -24.56 2.90
C THR A 1 1.20 -23.17 2.31
N LEU A 2 2.30 -22.88 1.63
CA LEU A 2 2.47 -21.62 0.91
C LEU A 2 1.44 -21.48 -0.21
N PRO A 3 0.84 -20.30 -0.41
CA PRO A 3 0.01 -20.03 -1.57
C PRO A 3 0.80 -20.17 -2.88
N GLN A 4 0.07 -20.24 -3.99
CA GLN A 4 0.69 -20.32 -5.31
C GLN A 4 1.39 -19.01 -5.67
N SER A 5 2.61 -19.09 -6.19
CA SER A 5 3.37 -17.91 -6.64
C SER A 5 2.65 -17.21 -7.80
N ALA A 6 2.39 -15.90 -7.62
CA ALA A 6 1.69 -15.05 -8.58
C ALA A 6 2.65 -14.23 -9.46
N GLY A 7 3.83 -13.88 -8.95
CA GLY A 7 4.83 -13.09 -9.69
C GLY A 7 5.90 -12.54 -8.77
N GLU A 8 6.76 -11.67 -9.31
CA GLU A 8 7.94 -11.13 -8.64
C GLU A 8 7.99 -9.60 -8.73
N ILE A 9 8.59 -8.99 -7.70
CA ILE A 9 8.79 -7.55 -7.60
C ILE A 9 10.13 -7.26 -6.90
N PRO A 10 10.89 -6.22 -7.29
CA PRO A 10 12.07 -5.80 -6.54
C PRO A 10 11.72 -5.39 -5.12
N ALA A 11 12.52 -5.86 -4.15
CA ALA A 11 12.24 -5.68 -2.72
C ALA A 11 12.21 -4.20 -2.30
N ASP A 12 13.08 -3.38 -2.84
CA ASP A 12 13.16 -1.94 -2.60
C ASP A 12 11.95 -1.18 -3.15
N VAL A 13 11.48 -1.54 -4.35
CA VAL A 13 10.27 -0.98 -4.97
C VAL A 13 9.05 -1.29 -4.12
N PHE A 14 8.91 -2.55 -3.69
CA PHE A 14 7.83 -2.98 -2.82
C PHE A 14 7.85 -2.27 -1.47
N ALA A 15 9.01 -2.24 -0.80
CA ALA A 15 9.15 -1.59 0.51
C ALA A 15 8.84 -0.09 0.44
N THR A 16 9.31 0.59 -0.60
CA THR A 16 9.03 2.01 -0.83
C THR A 16 7.53 2.25 -1.02
N ALA A 17 6.88 1.47 -1.88
CA ALA A 17 5.46 1.61 -2.14
C ALA A 17 4.60 1.35 -0.89
N VAL A 18 4.92 0.30 -0.13
CA VAL A 18 4.24 -0.01 1.13
C VAL A 18 4.36 1.15 2.13
N ASN A 19 5.57 1.69 2.33
CA ASN A 19 5.79 2.79 3.26
C ASN A 19 5.05 4.07 2.84
N GLN A 20 4.96 4.34 1.53
CA GLN A 20 4.25 5.52 1.02
C GLN A 20 2.73 5.42 1.18
N VAL A 21 2.16 4.23 1.11
CA VAL A 21 0.71 4.02 1.15
C VAL A 21 0.20 3.71 2.55
N ALA A 22 0.88 2.84 3.29
CA ALA A 22 0.41 2.35 4.59
C ALA A 22 0.25 3.47 5.65
N VAL A 23 0.92 4.61 5.47
CA VAL A 23 0.76 5.81 6.33
C VAL A 23 -0.66 6.35 6.34
N ALA A 24 -1.45 6.12 5.29
CA ALA A 24 -2.83 6.57 5.18
C ALA A 24 -3.85 5.57 5.76
N ALA A 25 -3.43 4.37 6.15
CA ALA A 25 -4.32 3.40 6.76
C ALA A 25 -4.82 3.86 8.13
N GLY A 26 -6.08 3.54 8.43
CA GLY A 26 -6.70 3.80 9.71
C GLY A 26 -6.05 3.01 10.85
N LYS A 27 -6.21 3.52 12.08
CA LYS A 27 -5.71 2.88 13.31
C LYS A 27 -6.84 2.34 14.18
N ASP A 28 -8.08 2.57 13.80
CA ASP A 28 -9.27 2.18 14.53
C ASP A 28 -9.68 0.76 14.13
N ASP A 29 -9.46 -0.19 15.03
CA ASP A 29 -9.79 -1.61 14.82
C ASP A 29 -11.32 -1.87 14.73
N SER A 30 -12.16 -0.90 15.07
CA SER A 30 -13.62 -0.99 14.86
C SER A 30 -14.00 -0.93 13.37
N LEU A 31 -13.08 -0.46 12.52
CA LEU A 31 -13.21 -0.38 11.06
C LEU A 31 -12.09 -1.19 10.37
N PRO A 32 -12.11 -2.54 10.47
CA PRO A 32 -11.01 -3.39 10.08
C PRO A 32 -10.54 -3.18 8.63
N THR A 33 -11.46 -2.93 7.70
CA THR A 33 -11.15 -2.70 6.28
C THR A 33 -10.30 -1.46 6.05
N LEU A 34 -10.45 -0.43 6.89
CA LEU A 34 -9.67 0.80 6.82
C LEU A 34 -8.29 0.68 7.49
N THR A 35 -8.07 -0.35 8.33
CA THR A 35 -6.72 -0.63 8.87
C THR A 35 -5.83 -1.35 7.86
N GLY A 36 -6.37 -1.69 6.70
CA GLY A 36 -5.70 -2.42 5.65
C GLY A 36 -5.12 -1.55 4.54
N VAL A 37 -4.25 -2.16 3.78
CA VAL A 37 -3.81 -1.71 2.46
C VAL A 37 -4.48 -2.62 1.44
N HIS A 38 -5.23 -2.02 0.54
CA HIS A 38 -5.82 -2.69 -0.61
C HIS A 38 -4.76 -2.84 -1.69
N ILE A 39 -4.61 -4.04 -2.22
CA ILE A 39 -3.63 -4.39 -3.25
C ILE A 39 -4.39 -4.98 -4.43
N GLU A 40 -4.42 -4.27 -5.54
CA GLU A 40 -4.95 -4.75 -6.81
C GLU A 40 -3.80 -5.14 -7.72
N MET A 41 -3.88 -6.33 -8.29
CA MET A 41 -2.97 -6.81 -9.31
C MET A 41 -3.72 -6.87 -10.64
N ASN A 42 -3.27 -6.11 -11.59
CA ASN A 42 -3.84 -6.08 -12.93
C ASN A 42 -2.70 -6.18 -13.95
N LYS A 43 -2.57 -7.35 -14.55
CA LYS A 43 -1.48 -7.64 -15.49
C LYS A 43 -0.11 -7.29 -14.88
N THR A 44 0.62 -6.37 -15.48
CA THR A 44 1.97 -5.94 -15.05
C THR A 44 1.98 -4.81 -14.02
N THR A 45 0.80 -4.40 -13.52
CA THR A 45 0.67 -3.30 -12.56
C THR A 45 0.11 -3.81 -11.23
N ILE A 46 0.72 -3.40 -10.13
CA ILE A 46 0.16 -3.50 -8.79
C ILE A 46 -0.23 -2.10 -8.33
N THR A 47 -1.48 -1.93 -7.91
CA THR A 47 -1.98 -0.71 -7.27
C THR A 47 -2.16 -0.97 -5.79
N LEU A 48 -1.49 -0.20 -4.95
CA LEU A 48 -1.69 -0.17 -3.50
C LEU A 48 -2.52 1.04 -3.14
N ALA A 49 -3.53 0.88 -2.28
CA ALA A 49 -4.36 1.97 -1.78
C ALA A 49 -4.65 1.81 -0.29
N ALA A 50 -4.62 2.90 0.46
CA ALA A 50 -5.03 2.94 1.87
C ALA A 50 -5.73 4.27 2.18
N THR A 51 -6.70 4.23 3.09
CA THR A 51 -7.46 5.41 3.52
C THR A 51 -7.94 5.23 4.96
N ASP A 52 -8.08 6.35 5.67
CA ASP A 52 -8.73 6.44 6.98
C ASP A 52 -9.99 7.32 6.95
N ARG A 53 -10.56 7.55 5.76
CA ARG A 53 -11.69 8.44 5.41
C ARG A 53 -11.31 9.91 5.26
N TYR A 54 -10.22 10.37 5.86
CA TYR A 54 -9.77 11.77 5.82
C TYR A 54 -8.67 11.99 4.78
N ARG A 55 -7.90 10.96 4.51
CA ARG A 55 -6.81 10.96 3.53
C ARG A 55 -6.80 9.65 2.75
N LEU A 56 -6.30 9.71 1.56
CA LEU A 56 -6.11 8.58 0.65
C LEU A 56 -4.69 8.61 0.13
N ALA A 57 -4.01 7.49 0.17
CA ALA A 57 -2.75 7.28 -0.54
C ALA A 57 -2.91 6.15 -1.55
N VAL A 58 -2.46 6.40 -2.77
CA VAL A 58 -2.46 5.42 -3.86
C VAL A 58 -1.08 5.39 -4.50
N LYS A 59 -0.58 4.20 -4.78
CA LYS A 59 0.70 4.00 -5.47
C LYS A 59 0.56 2.87 -6.48
N GLU A 60 0.94 3.14 -7.70
CA GLU A 60 1.08 2.15 -8.75
C GLU A 60 2.55 1.81 -8.94
N ILE A 61 2.84 0.52 -9.09
CA ILE A 61 4.17 -0.03 -9.31
C ILE A 61 4.10 -1.13 -10.36
N ASN A 62 5.16 -1.27 -11.14
CA ASN A 62 5.30 -2.38 -12.06
C ASN A 62 5.84 -3.62 -11.35
N TRP A 63 5.37 -4.77 -11.79
CA TRP A 63 5.84 -6.07 -11.32
C TRP A 63 5.89 -7.08 -12.46
N ASN A 64 6.44 -8.25 -12.21
CA ASN A 64 6.55 -9.32 -13.19
C ASN A 64 5.62 -10.49 -12.81
N PRO A 65 4.38 -10.52 -13.31
CA PRO A 65 3.43 -11.60 -13.03
C PRO A 65 3.82 -12.89 -13.76
N LYS A 66 3.53 -14.02 -13.16
CA LYS A 66 3.65 -15.33 -13.84
C LYS A 66 2.58 -15.53 -14.92
N ASP A 67 1.38 -15.04 -14.64
CA ASP A 67 0.27 -14.98 -15.59
C ASP A 67 0.05 -13.54 -16.03
N GLN A 68 0.28 -13.27 -17.30
CA GLN A 68 0.12 -11.93 -17.90
C GLN A 68 -1.34 -11.41 -17.89
N ASN A 69 -2.30 -12.29 -17.65
CA ASN A 69 -3.73 -11.95 -17.55
C ASN A 69 -4.22 -11.97 -16.10
N LEU A 70 -3.31 -12.04 -15.12
CA LEU A 70 -3.70 -12.05 -13.72
C LEU A 70 -4.48 -10.79 -13.36
N GLU A 71 -5.68 -10.99 -12.85
CA GLU A 71 -6.50 -9.98 -12.19
C GLU A 71 -6.87 -10.51 -10.80
N ALA A 72 -6.37 -9.85 -9.77
CA ALA A 72 -6.61 -10.24 -8.39
C ALA A 72 -6.61 -9.01 -7.48
N ALA A 73 -7.35 -9.10 -6.39
CA ALA A 73 -7.33 -8.09 -5.35
C ALA A 73 -7.27 -8.74 -3.97
N THR A 74 -6.59 -8.09 -3.06
CA THR A 74 -6.46 -8.54 -1.67
C THR A 74 -6.39 -7.35 -0.73
N LEU A 75 -6.77 -7.56 0.53
CA LEU A 75 -6.70 -6.55 1.59
C LEU A 75 -5.85 -7.09 2.73
N LEU A 76 -4.76 -6.43 3.03
CA LEU A 76 -3.83 -6.83 4.08
C LEU A 76 -3.74 -5.76 5.16
N ARG A 77 -3.65 -6.17 6.43
CA ARG A 77 -3.43 -5.24 7.53
C ARG A 77 -2.14 -4.44 7.29
N ALA A 78 -2.24 -3.11 7.35
CA ALA A 78 -1.12 -2.20 7.05
C ALA A 78 0.11 -2.51 7.90
N ARG A 79 -0.07 -2.78 9.20
CA ARG A 79 1.04 -3.15 10.10
C ARG A 79 1.77 -4.40 9.62
N THR A 80 1.03 -5.45 9.29
CA THR A 80 1.62 -6.71 8.79
C THR A 80 2.39 -6.48 7.49
N LEU A 81 1.85 -5.65 6.59
CA LEU A 81 2.50 -5.35 5.33
C LEU A 81 3.78 -4.52 5.52
N ILE A 82 3.79 -3.55 6.46
CA ILE A 82 4.98 -2.80 6.85
C ILE A 82 6.06 -3.73 7.43
N ASP A 83 5.67 -4.65 8.32
CA ASP A 83 6.60 -5.59 8.93
C ASP A 83 7.18 -6.55 7.88
N ALA A 84 6.35 -7.01 6.92
CA ALA A 84 6.81 -7.79 5.77
C ALA A 84 7.82 -7.00 4.92
N ALA A 85 7.48 -5.78 4.53
CA ALA A 85 8.33 -4.92 3.74
C ALA A 85 9.70 -4.66 4.41
N LYS A 86 9.71 -4.38 5.71
CA LYS A 86 10.95 -4.21 6.49
C LYS A 86 11.78 -5.49 6.55
N SER A 87 11.12 -6.62 6.80
CA SER A 87 11.81 -7.91 6.93
C SER A 87 12.45 -8.37 5.62
N LEU A 88 11.86 -7.99 4.49
CA LEU A 88 12.27 -8.41 3.15
C LEU A 88 13.14 -7.36 2.42
N ALA A 89 13.42 -6.22 3.04
CA ALA A 89 14.17 -5.11 2.45
C ALA A 89 15.66 -5.39 2.19
N GLY A 90 16.14 -6.62 2.36
CA GLY A 90 17.54 -7.02 2.18
C GLY A 90 18.06 -7.03 0.74
N GLY A 91 17.27 -6.56 -0.23
CA GLY A 91 17.59 -6.58 -1.66
C GLY A 91 17.06 -7.82 -2.39
N GLY A 92 17.24 -7.86 -3.72
CA GLY A 92 16.76 -8.95 -4.56
C GLY A 92 15.28 -8.85 -4.92
N GLN A 93 14.69 -9.99 -5.24
CA GLN A 93 13.29 -10.10 -5.66
C GLN A 93 12.43 -10.67 -4.53
N ILE A 94 11.21 -10.17 -4.43
CA ILE A 94 10.15 -10.74 -3.60
C ILE A 94 9.17 -11.46 -4.51
N THR A 95 8.93 -12.73 -4.26
CA THR A 95 7.85 -13.47 -4.89
C THR A 95 6.56 -13.23 -4.11
N PHE A 96 5.56 -12.73 -4.77
CA PHE A 96 4.19 -12.63 -4.28
C PHE A 96 3.46 -13.96 -4.50
N ALA A 97 2.77 -14.46 -3.48
CA ALA A 97 2.01 -15.70 -3.55
C ALA A 97 0.59 -15.45 -3.05
N LEU A 98 -0.40 -15.94 -3.79
CA LEU A 98 -1.82 -15.76 -3.50
C LEU A 98 -2.52 -17.11 -3.39
N SER A 99 -3.38 -17.25 -2.39
CA SER A 99 -4.30 -18.38 -2.35
C SER A 99 -5.27 -18.31 -3.52
N PRO A 100 -5.62 -19.46 -4.12
CA PRO A 100 -6.67 -19.52 -5.14
C PRO A 100 -7.97 -18.89 -4.62
N THR A 101 -8.70 -18.20 -5.48
CA THR A 101 -9.97 -17.54 -5.14
C THR A 101 -11.01 -18.49 -4.55
N ALA A 102 -10.94 -19.78 -4.90
CA ALA A 102 -11.81 -20.85 -4.40
C ALA A 102 -11.37 -21.43 -3.03
N SER A 103 -10.25 -20.99 -2.47
CA SER A 103 -9.76 -21.46 -1.17
C SER A 103 -10.56 -20.84 -0.02
N ASN A 104 -10.92 -21.67 0.96
CA ASN A 104 -11.52 -21.19 2.21
C ASN A 104 -10.53 -20.37 3.06
N GLU A 105 -9.22 -20.55 2.84
CA GLU A 105 -8.18 -19.77 3.50
C GLU A 105 -7.61 -18.75 2.52
N LYS A 106 -7.96 -17.49 2.75
CA LYS A 106 -7.41 -16.36 1.98
C LYS A 106 -6.06 -15.98 2.58
N LEU A 107 -4.99 -16.55 2.02
CA LEU A 107 -3.61 -16.28 2.43
C LEU A 107 -2.86 -15.52 1.35
N VAL A 108 -1.97 -14.64 1.80
CA VAL A 108 -0.95 -14.00 0.97
C VAL A 108 0.41 -14.39 1.51
N GLY A 109 1.32 -14.76 0.60
CA GLY A 109 2.70 -15.08 0.91
C GLY A 109 3.67 -14.10 0.28
N PHE A 110 4.76 -13.86 0.96
CA PHE A 110 5.91 -13.10 0.49
C PHE A 110 7.14 -13.98 0.68
N VAL A 111 7.86 -14.22 -0.40
CA VAL A 111 9.04 -15.09 -0.38
C VAL A 111 10.22 -14.33 -0.95
N SER A 112 11.31 -14.26 -0.18
CA SER A 112 12.63 -13.85 -0.62
C SER A 112 13.58 -15.05 -0.56
N GLU A 113 14.86 -14.84 -0.93
CA GLU A 113 15.87 -15.91 -0.87
C GLU A 113 16.04 -16.48 0.55
N GLU A 114 15.94 -15.64 1.57
CA GLU A 114 16.22 -16.01 2.96
C GLU A 114 14.97 -16.21 3.82
N LYS A 115 13.84 -15.63 3.42
CA LYS A 115 12.65 -15.52 4.29
C LYS A 115 11.38 -15.81 3.54
N THR A 116 10.48 -16.45 4.26
CA THR A 116 9.11 -16.69 3.82
C THR A 116 8.15 -16.18 4.88
N MET A 117 7.21 -15.36 4.47
CA MET A 117 6.15 -14.82 5.32
C MET A 117 4.80 -15.14 4.72
N THR A 118 3.84 -15.48 5.56
CA THR A 118 2.43 -15.63 5.17
C THR A 118 1.55 -14.83 6.10
N SER A 119 0.48 -14.26 5.55
CA SER A 119 -0.53 -13.54 6.30
C SER A 119 -1.93 -13.89 5.81
N ARG A 120 -2.90 -13.83 6.71
CA ARG A 120 -4.31 -13.85 6.34
C ARG A 120 -4.71 -12.48 5.81
N THR A 121 -5.61 -12.49 4.83
CA THR A 121 -6.24 -11.25 4.34
C THR A 121 -7.29 -10.77 5.34
N LEU A 122 -7.58 -9.49 5.29
CA LEU A 122 -8.75 -8.93 5.96
C LEU A 122 -10.01 -9.24 5.15
N ASP A 123 -11.08 -9.55 5.86
CA ASP A 123 -12.40 -9.70 5.25
C ASP A 123 -13.05 -8.34 5.03
N GLY A 124 -13.90 -8.25 4.00
CA GLY A 124 -14.63 -7.04 3.65
C GLY A 124 -14.14 -6.39 2.36
N SER A 125 -14.90 -5.40 1.91
CA SER A 125 -14.61 -4.65 0.70
C SER A 125 -13.92 -3.32 1.04
N PHE A 126 -12.81 -3.04 0.38
CA PHE A 126 -12.19 -1.72 0.45
C PHE A 126 -13.08 -0.68 -0.26
N PRO A 127 -13.24 0.54 0.27
CA PRO A 127 -14.06 1.57 -0.36
C PRO A 127 -13.58 1.88 -1.78
N PRO A 128 -14.49 2.13 -2.74
CA PRO A 128 -14.11 2.57 -4.06
C PRO A 128 -13.41 3.94 -3.97
N PHE A 129 -12.21 4.04 -4.50
CA PHE A 129 -11.36 5.23 -4.31
C PHE A 129 -10.98 5.95 -5.60
N ARG A 130 -11.10 5.28 -6.77
CA ARG A 130 -10.62 5.84 -8.05
C ARG A 130 -11.32 7.13 -8.43
N HIS A 131 -12.61 7.28 -8.08
CA HIS A 131 -13.39 8.50 -8.33
C HIS A 131 -12.96 9.71 -7.46
N LEU A 132 -12.19 9.47 -6.39
CA LEU A 132 -11.64 10.51 -5.53
C LEU A 132 -10.33 11.09 -6.07
N LEU A 133 -9.71 10.42 -7.03
CA LEU A 133 -8.48 10.89 -7.66
C LEU A 133 -8.84 11.95 -8.70
N PRO A 134 -8.25 13.16 -8.63
CA PRO A 134 -8.51 14.21 -9.61
C PRO A 134 -8.02 13.76 -10.99
N THR A 135 -8.88 13.89 -11.98
CA THR A 135 -8.55 13.63 -13.40
C THR A 135 -8.04 14.89 -14.09
N GLU A 136 -8.40 16.05 -13.57
CA GLU A 136 -7.99 17.36 -14.07
C GLU A 136 -7.63 18.26 -12.89
N SER A 137 -6.63 19.12 -13.06
CA SER A 137 -6.25 20.16 -12.11
C SER A 137 -6.32 21.53 -12.76
N THR A 138 -6.87 22.51 -12.07
CA THR A 138 -6.90 23.92 -12.53
C THR A 138 -5.62 24.67 -12.24
N ALA A 139 -4.80 24.15 -11.32
CA ALA A 139 -3.50 24.72 -10.96
C ALA A 139 -2.55 23.60 -10.51
N GLU A 140 -1.29 23.77 -10.79
CA GLU A 140 -0.22 22.86 -10.41
C GLU A 140 0.93 23.65 -9.77
N ALA A 141 1.46 23.15 -8.65
CA ALA A 141 2.64 23.70 -8.01
C ALA A 141 3.72 22.63 -7.88
N VAL A 142 4.88 22.85 -8.48
CA VAL A 142 6.06 22.01 -8.33
C VAL A 142 6.93 22.58 -7.23
N ILE A 143 7.18 21.80 -6.19
CA ILE A 143 7.92 22.22 -5.01
C ILE A 143 9.02 21.23 -4.65
N GLU A 144 10.13 21.73 -4.11
CA GLU A 144 11.18 20.86 -3.57
C GLU A 144 10.73 20.21 -2.28
N VAL A 145 10.86 18.87 -2.20
CA VAL A 145 10.33 18.06 -1.09
C VAL A 145 11.01 18.41 0.24
N ALA A 146 12.35 18.55 0.27
CA ALA A 146 13.09 18.74 1.52
C ALA A 146 12.76 20.08 2.20
N PRO A 147 12.84 21.25 1.54
CA PRO A 147 12.44 22.53 2.14
C PRO A 147 10.97 22.58 2.54
N PHE A 148 10.09 21.99 1.73
CA PHE A 148 8.67 21.92 2.04
C PHE A 148 8.40 21.09 3.29
N LEU A 149 9.00 19.91 3.39
CA LEU A 149 8.87 19.02 4.55
C LEU A 149 9.37 19.71 5.84
N ASP A 150 10.49 20.41 5.77
CA ASP A 150 11.03 21.15 6.92
C ASP A 150 10.11 22.30 7.36
N SER A 151 9.48 22.97 6.40
CA SER A 151 8.49 24.03 6.69
C SER A 151 7.25 23.44 7.35
N VAL A 152 6.71 22.35 6.82
CA VAL A 152 5.57 21.64 7.41
C VAL A 152 5.88 21.17 8.83
N ARG A 153 7.07 20.60 9.06
CA ARG A 153 7.50 20.15 10.40
C ARG A 153 7.58 21.28 11.40
N ARG A 154 8.15 22.42 11.02
CA ARG A 154 8.23 23.61 11.91
C ARG A 154 6.86 24.14 12.29
N VAL A 155 5.95 24.29 11.33
CA VAL A 155 4.59 24.79 11.60
C VAL A 155 3.81 23.78 12.46
N ALA A 156 3.97 22.49 12.20
CA ALA A 156 3.30 21.43 12.96
C ALA A 156 3.68 21.41 14.46
N LEU A 157 4.86 21.94 14.84
CA LEU A 157 5.25 22.03 16.26
C LEU A 157 4.39 22.99 17.08
N VAL A 158 3.83 24.02 16.43
CA VAL A 158 3.05 25.08 17.10
C VAL A 158 1.55 24.99 16.78
N THR A 159 1.16 24.06 15.93
CA THR A 159 -0.24 23.85 15.55
C THR A 159 -0.88 22.81 16.46
N ASP A 160 -2.11 23.07 16.90
CA ASP A 160 -2.89 22.06 17.61
C ASP A 160 -3.13 20.84 16.69
N LYS A 161 -3.08 19.62 17.26
CA LYS A 161 -3.24 18.37 16.53
C LYS A 161 -4.59 18.23 15.81
N THR A 162 -5.58 18.97 16.23
CA THR A 162 -6.93 18.99 15.65
C THR A 162 -7.11 20.03 14.54
N VAL A 163 -6.14 20.93 14.35
CA VAL A 163 -6.21 22.01 13.36
C VAL A 163 -5.40 21.65 12.12
N PRO A 164 -6.01 21.70 10.91
CA PRO A 164 -5.28 21.44 9.67
C PRO A 164 -4.28 22.56 9.34
N LEU A 165 -3.16 22.17 8.73
CA LEU A 165 -2.21 23.13 8.17
C LEU A 165 -2.81 23.74 6.90
N ARG A 166 -2.72 25.09 6.78
CA ARG A 166 -3.13 25.82 5.59
C ARG A 166 -1.92 26.03 4.68
N LEU A 167 -2.07 25.66 3.42
CA LEU A 167 -1.12 25.94 2.35
C LEU A 167 -1.65 27.09 1.49
N VAL A 168 -0.80 28.03 1.15
CA VAL A 168 -1.11 29.16 0.25
C VAL A 168 -0.01 29.20 -0.79
N PHE A 169 -0.39 29.13 -2.07
CA PHE A 169 0.50 29.19 -3.22
C PHE A 169 0.26 30.47 -4.00
#